data_ce4f74beee635e37f2e2c7be518dccbc
#
_entry.id   ce4f74beee635e37f2e2c7be518dccbc
#
_cell.length_a   1.000
_cell.length_b   1.000
_cell.length_c   1.000
_cell.angle_alpha   90.00
_cell.angle_beta   90.00
_cell.angle_gamma   90.00
#
_symmetry.space_group_name_H-M   'P 1'
#
loop_
_entity.id
_entity.type
_entity.pdbx_description
1 polymer ?
#
loop_
_entity_poly.entity_id
_entity_poly.type
_entity_poly.pdbx_seq_one_letter_code
_entity_poly.pdbx_strand_id
1 'polypeptide(L)'
;MTTSANVRIQLDLWIPMRDGVRLYAALYRPVDGEKFPVLLIRSPYSTHHPRYVPWAMRFAQQGYAVVMQDSRGRYESEGKWRPYIDETADGYDTQQWIGAQPWCDGTIGAFGISYPGFTQILPAPLGSPYLKAIVPIANQEDNYGHMRYNGVLQLQNAMNFIWLGDRTNQNAPRDLIHW
;
A
#
# COMPACT_ATOMS: atom_id res chain seq x y z
N MET A 1 -29.20 14.96 8.43
CA MET A 1 -28.32 14.45 9.52
C MET A 1 -27.74 13.13 9.04
N THR A 2 -26.51 13.13 8.57
CA THR A 2 -25.79 11.90 8.21
C THR A 2 -25.34 11.27 9.52
N THR A 3 -26.00 10.20 9.92
CA THR A 3 -25.48 9.33 10.99
C THR A 3 -24.09 8.86 10.59
N SER A 4 -23.07 9.24 11.36
CA SER A 4 -21.72 8.72 11.18
C SER A 4 -21.79 7.20 11.31
N ALA A 5 -21.60 6.50 10.20
CA ALA A 5 -21.58 5.05 10.22
C ALA A 5 -20.47 4.58 11.17
N ASN A 6 -20.80 3.67 12.08
CA ASN A 6 -19.82 3.05 12.93
C ASN A 6 -18.82 2.27 12.06
N VAL A 7 -17.53 2.39 12.35
CA VAL A 7 -16.47 1.74 11.61
C VAL A 7 -15.93 0.56 12.41
N ARG A 8 -15.89 -0.61 11.80
CA ARG A 8 -15.21 -1.77 12.33
C ARG A 8 -13.75 -1.75 11.84
N ILE A 9 -12.82 -1.87 12.75
CA ILE A 9 -11.39 -1.93 12.47
C ILE A 9 -10.93 -3.35 12.78
N GLN A 10 -10.29 -3.99 11.81
CA GLN A 10 -9.62 -5.27 11.97
C GLN A 10 -8.14 -5.05 11.71
N LEU A 11 -7.34 -5.25 12.73
CA LEU A 11 -5.88 -5.28 12.66
C LEU A 11 -5.41 -6.73 12.43
N ASP A 12 -4.12 -6.91 12.21
CA ASP A 12 -3.50 -8.23 12.06
C ASP A 12 -4.08 -9.07 10.89
N LEU A 13 -4.41 -8.39 9.80
CA LEU A 13 -4.80 -9.05 8.56
C LEU A 13 -3.53 -9.43 7.78
N TRP A 14 -3.34 -10.73 7.55
CA TRP A 14 -2.18 -11.24 6.84
C TRP A 14 -2.57 -11.71 5.45
N ILE A 15 -2.00 -11.09 4.45
CA ILE A 15 -2.29 -11.39 3.03
C ILE A 15 -1.13 -12.19 2.47
N PRO A 16 -1.35 -13.47 2.08
CA PRO A 16 -0.30 -14.31 1.52
C PRO A 16 0.01 -13.92 0.08
N MET A 17 1.30 -13.80 -0.22
CA MET A 17 1.80 -13.63 -1.57
C MET A 17 2.10 -15.00 -2.20
N ARG A 18 2.22 -15.06 -3.53
CA ARG A 18 2.47 -16.28 -4.30
C ARG A 18 3.74 -17.06 -3.90
N ASP A 19 4.70 -16.38 -3.30
CA ASP A 19 5.98 -16.94 -2.82
C ASP A 19 5.96 -17.34 -1.34
N GLY A 20 4.79 -17.26 -0.68
CA GLY A 20 4.59 -17.64 0.71
C GLY A 20 4.90 -16.54 1.73
N VAL A 21 5.44 -15.40 1.31
CA VAL A 21 5.62 -14.22 2.18
C VAL A 21 4.25 -13.65 2.51
N ARG A 22 4.04 -13.22 3.77
CA ARG A 22 2.78 -12.62 4.20
C ARG A 22 2.97 -11.12 4.44
N LEU A 23 2.06 -10.33 3.88
CA LEU A 23 2.06 -8.89 4.08
C LEU A 23 0.98 -8.50 5.08
N TYR A 24 1.37 -7.65 6.03
CA TYR A 24 0.48 -7.13 7.06
C TYR A 24 -0.45 -6.07 6.49
N ALA A 25 -1.71 -6.11 6.92
CA ALA A 25 -2.69 -5.11 6.57
C ALA A 25 -3.66 -4.81 7.72
N ALA A 26 -4.28 -3.65 7.65
CA ALA A 26 -5.40 -3.24 8.47
C ALA A 26 -6.63 -3.01 7.59
N LEU A 27 -7.80 -3.48 8.04
CA LEU A 27 -9.08 -3.32 7.36
C LEU A 27 -10.00 -2.41 8.17
N TYR A 28 -10.49 -1.36 7.53
CA TYR A 28 -11.51 -0.44 8.04
C TYR A 28 -12.76 -0.62 7.19
N ARG A 29 -13.90 -0.92 7.79
CA ARG A 29 -15.16 -1.06 7.04
C ARG A 29 -16.37 -0.66 7.86
N PRO A 30 -17.52 -0.36 7.24
CA PRO A 30 -18.75 -0.15 7.97
C PRO A 30 -19.09 -1.35 8.86
N VAL A 31 -19.75 -1.08 9.99
CA VAL A 31 -20.29 -2.15 10.85
C VAL A 31 -21.46 -2.84 10.15
N ASP A 32 -22.32 -2.04 9.51
CA ASP A 32 -23.53 -2.50 8.83
C ASP A 32 -23.23 -2.77 7.35
N GLY A 33 -23.77 -3.86 6.83
CA GLY A 33 -23.56 -4.32 5.45
C GLY A 33 -22.72 -5.57 5.37
N GLU A 34 -22.83 -6.27 4.23
CA GLU A 34 -22.14 -7.54 3.99
C GLU A 34 -20.97 -7.39 3.01
N LYS A 35 -21.17 -6.63 1.93
CA LYS A 35 -20.18 -6.43 0.87
C LYS A 35 -19.99 -4.95 0.56
N PHE A 36 -18.76 -4.59 0.28
CA PHE A 36 -18.35 -3.20 0.07
C PHE A 36 -17.41 -3.08 -1.13
N PRO A 37 -17.47 -1.96 -1.87
CA PRO A 37 -16.38 -1.57 -2.73
C PRO A 37 -15.14 -1.29 -1.88
N VAL A 38 -13.97 -1.72 -2.36
CA VAL A 38 -12.73 -1.66 -1.59
C VAL A 38 -11.84 -0.53 -2.07
N LEU A 39 -11.26 0.21 -1.15
CA LEU A 39 -10.15 1.12 -1.40
C LEU A 39 -8.87 0.53 -0.84
N LEU A 40 -7.87 0.35 -1.70
CA LEU A 40 -6.56 -0.21 -1.36
C LEU A 40 -5.50 0.88 -1.28
N ILE A 41 -4.78 0.92 -0.15
CA ILE A 41 -3.57 1.73 0.03
C ILE A 41 -2.43 0.79 0.40
N ARG A 42 -1.42 0.67 -0.47
CA ARG A 42 -0.19 -0.05 -0.15
C ARG A 42 0.94 0.94 0.06
N SER A 43 1.71 0.78 1.13
CA SER A 43 2.64 1.82 1.58
C SER A 43 3.87 1.24 2.28
N PRO A 44 5.07 1.78 2.04
CA PRO A 44 6.25 1.47 2.85
C PRO A 44 6.34 2.34 4.13
N TYR A 45 5.29 3.13 4.46
CA TYR A 45 5.31 4.13 5.52
C TYR A 45 4.45 3.76 6.74
N SER A 46 4.00 2.53 6.89
CA SER A 46 3.11 2.00 7.92
C SER A 46 1.60 2.12 7.63
N THR A 47 0.89 1.04 7.93
CA THR A 47 -0.58 0.99 7.99
C THR A 47 -1.16 1.93 9.06
N HIS A 48 -0.35 2.37 10.02
CA HIS A 48 -0.73 3.33 11.07
C HIS A 48 -0.32 4.77 10.76
N HIS A 49 0.10 5.06 9.53
CA HIS A 49 0.59 6.39 9.17
C HIS A 49 -0.48 7.47 9.39
N PRO A 50 -0.16 8.57 10.12
CA PRO A 50 -1.14 9.60 10.52
C PRO A 50 -1.88 10.25 9.36
N ARG A 51 -1.31 10.24 8.16
CA ARG A 51 -1.95 10.78 6.96
C ARG A 51 -3.10 9.90 6.47
N TYR A 52 -2.93 8.56 6.51
CA TYR A 52 -3.86 7.65 5.86
C TYR A 52 -4.97 7.14 6.78
N VAL A 53 -4.71 7.00 8.07
CA VAL A 53 -5.73 6.53 9.02
C VAL A 53 -7.00 7.39 9.03
N PRO A 54 -6.93 8.75 9.04
CA PRO A 54 -8.12 9.58 8.95
C PRO A 54 -8.90 9.38 7.64
N TRP A 55 -8.20 9.16 6.53
CA TRP A 55 -8.84 8.88 5.24
C TRP A 55 -9.53 7.51 5.25
N ALA A 56 -8.86 6.49 5.79
CA ALA A 56 -9.46 5.16 5.93
C ALA A 56 -10.76 5.22 6.76
N MET A 57 -10.74 5.90 7.88
CA MET A 57 -11.93 6.12 8.71
C MET A 57 -13.03 6.85 7.94
N ARG A 58 -12.69 7.94 7.26
CA ARG A 58 -13.66 8.74 6.50
C ARG A 58 -14.30 7.96 5.36
N PHE A 59 -13.50 7.21 4.59
CA PHE A 59 -14.03 6.38 3.51
C PHE A 59 -14.87 5.21 4.03
N ALA A 60 -14.47 4.60 5.14
CA ALA A 60 -15.30 3.57 5.78
C ALA A 60 -16.66 4.12 6.22
N GLN A 61 -16.72 5.33 6.75
CA GLN A 61 -17.97 6.02 7.08
C GLN A 61 -18.84 6.34 5.86
N GLN A 62 -18.27 6.34 4.66
CA GLN A 62 -18.97 6.56 3.39
C GLN A 62 -19.34 5.25 2.67
N GLY A 63 -19.17 4.10 3.31
CA GLY A 63 -19.61 2.82 2.76
C GLY A 63 -18.53 2.02 2.04
N TYR A 64 -17.26 2.39 2.12
CA TYR A 64 -16.15 1.63 1.55
C TYR A 64 -15.51 0.71 2.59
N ALA A 65 -15.00 -0.43 2.17
CA ALA A 65 -13.97 -1.13 2.93
C ALA A 65 -12.61 -0.57 2.51
N VAL A 66 -11.76 -0.22 3.48
CA VAL A 66 -10.42 0.31 3.21
C VAL A 66 -9.39 -0.67 3.72
N VAL A 67 -8.56 -1.18 2.83
CA VAL A 67 -7.41 -2.02 3.16
C VAL A 67 -6.14 -1.18 3.09
N MET A 68 -5.47 -1.05 4.22
CA MET A 68 -4.14 -0.44 4.30
C MET A 68 -3.12 -1.55 4.50
N GLN A 69 -2.14 -1.67 3.59
CA GLN A 69 -1.15 -2.74 3.61
C GLN A 69 0.26 -2.17 3.67
N ASP A 70 1.09 -2.74 4.54
CA ASP A 70 2.53 -2.47 4.55
C ASP A 70 3.21 -3.21 3.39
N SER A 71 4.09 -2.51 2.67
CA SER A 71 4.93 -3.11 1.64
C SER A 71 5.84 -4.19 2.22
N ARG A 72 6.23 -5.14 1.40
CA ARG A 72 7.13 -6.25 1.74
C ARG A 72 8.38 -5.75 2.49
N GLY A 73 8.70 -6.41 3.62
CA GLY A 73 9.87 -6.08 4.45
C GLY A 73 9.79 -4.72 5.14
N ARG A 74 8.57 -4.16 5.25
CA ARG A 74 8.34 -2.90 5.95
C ARG A 74 7.41 -3.14 7.13
N TYR A 75 7.72 -2.49 8.26
CA TYR A 75 6.96 -2.57 9.51
C TYR A 75 6.65 -4.03 9.89
N GLU A 76 5.37 -4.40 9.88
CA GLU A 76 4.93 -5.74 10.28
C GLU A 76 4.99 -6.77 9.13
N SER A 77 5.13 -6.32 7.87
CA SER A 77 5.19 -7.23 6.71
C SER A 77 6.47 -8.04 6.67
N GLU A 78 6.34 -9.31 6.35
CA GLU A 78 7.46 -10.24 6.18
C GLU A 78 8.29 -9.93 4.91
N GLY A 79 9.43 -10.60 4.79
CA GLY A 79 10.30 -10.54 3.61
C GLY A 79 11.35 -9.44 3.71
N LYS A 80 11.90 -9.06 2.56
CA LYS A 80 12.90 -7.98 2.43
C LYS A 80 12.36 -6.89 1.55
N TRP A 81 12.55 -5.65 1.94
CA TRP A 81 12.17 -4.52 1.13
C TRP A 81 13.11 -4.33 -0.05
N ARG A 82 12.57 -4.44 -1.25
CA ARG A 82 13.24 -4.13 -2.51
C ARG A 82 12.37 -3.12 -3.25
N PRO A 83 12.63 -1.81 -3.07
CA PRO A 83 11.76 -0.77 -3.60
C PRO A 83 11.48 -0.95 -5.08
N TYR A 84 10.20 -0.84 -5.46
CA TYR A 84 9.65 -0.97 -6.82
C TYR A 84 9.73 -2.37 -7.45
N ILE A 85 10.61 -3.27 -6.96
CA ILE A 85 10.86 -4.58 -7.60
C ILE A 85 9.69 -5.53 -7.33
N ASP A 86 9.31 -5.70 -6.06
CA ASP A 86 8.27 -6.66 -5.67
C ASP A 86 6.85 -6.09 -5.77
N GLU A 87 6.70 -4.77 -5.90
CA GLU A 87 5.41 -4.08 -5.84
C GLU A 87 4.43 -4.54 -6.92
N THR A 88 4.94 -4.95 -8.10
CA THR A 88 4.12 -5.44 -9.21
C THR A 88 3.40 -6.74 -8.83
N ALA A 89 4.16 -7.74 -8.39
CA ALA A 89 3.63 -9.05 -8.03
C ALA A 89 2.78 -8.99 -6.75
N ASP A 90 3.31 -8.33 -5.72
CA ASP A 90 2.62 -8.19 -4.44
C ASP A 90 1.31 -7.41 -4.56
N GLY A 91 1.30 -6.36 -5.39
CA GLY A 91 0.09 -5.59 -5.64
C GLY A 91 -0.99 -6.40 -6.32
N TYR A 92 -0.61 -7.19 -7.34
CA TYR A 92 -1.55 -8.08 -8.01
C TYR A 92 -2.09 -9.15 -7.07
N ASP A 93 -1.22 -9.84 -6.31
CA ASP A 93 -1.64 -10.88 -5.37
C ASP A 93 -2.57 -10.34 -4.29
N THR A 94 -2.28 -9.14 -3.79
CA THR A 94 -3.15 -8.44 -2.84
C THR A 94 -4.53 -8.17 -3.43
N GLN A 95 -4.61 -7.71 -4.69
CA GLN A 95 -5.88 -7.46 -5.38
C GLN A 95 -6.68 -8.76 -5.57
N GLN A 96 -6.03 -9.86 -5.94
CA GLN A 96 -6.69 -11.16 -6.08
C GLN A 96 -7.22 -11.64 -4.73
N TRP A 97 -6.43 -11.54 -3.68
CA TRP A 97 -6.83 -11.94 -2.34
C TRP A 97 -8.01 -11.11 -1.83
N ILE A 98 -7.98 -9.78 -1.99
CA ILE A 98 -9.08 -8.89 -1.57
C ILE A 98 -10.35 -9.22 -2.35
N GLY A 99 -10.25 -9.40 -3.68
CA GLY A 99 -11.39 -9.69 -4.53
C GLY A 99 -12.10 -11.01 -4.19
N ALA A 100 -11.38 -11.97 -3.61
CA ALA A 100 -11.92 -13.24 -3.16
C ALA A 100 -12.56 -13.18 -1.75
N GLN A 101 -12.44 -12.06 -1.03
CA GLN A 101 -12.99 -11.96 0.32
C GLN A 101 -14.52 -11.83 0.32
N PRO A 102 -15.22 -12.43 1.30
CA PRO A 102 -16.68 -12.40 1.35
C PRO A 102 -17.25 -10.99 1.57
N TRP A 103 -16.46 -10.07 2.12
CA TRP A 103 -16.83 -8.68 2.35
C TRP A 103 -16.52 -7.74 1.17
N CYS A 104 -15.86 -8.21 0.11
CA CYS A 104 -15.61 -7.46 -1.11
C CYS A 104 -16.76 -7.65 -2.10
N ASP A 105 -17.22 -6.58 -2.74
CA ASP A 105 -18.25 -6.63 -3.79
C ASP A 105 -17.67 -6.96 -5.18
N GLY A 106 -16.36 -7.18 -5.28
CA GLY A 106 -15.64 -7.41 -6.53
C GLY A 106 -15.06 -6.15 -7.16
N THR A 107 -15.17 -5.00 -6.49
CA THR A 107 -14.66 -3.71 -6.98
C THR A 107 -13.54 -3.20 -6.09
N ILE A 108 -12.36 -2.95 -6.68
CA ILE A 108 -11.21 -2.36 -5.98
C ILE A 108 -10.83 -1.06 -6.69
N GLY A 109 -10.78 0.03 -5.94
CA GLY A 109 -10.06 1.24 -6.28
C GLY A 109 -8.77 1.31 -5.49
N ALA A 110 -7.71 1.90 -6.03
CA ALA A 110 -6.49 2.14 -5.28
C ALA A 110 -6.13 3.62 -5.30
N PHE A 111 -5.58 4.13 -4.20
CA PHE A 111 -5.13 5.51 -4.15
C PHE A 111 -3.92 5.68 -3.22
N GLY A 112 -3.16 6.75 -3.43
CA GLY A 112 -2.04 7.10 -2.58
C GLY A 112 -1.13 8.14 -3.17
N ILE A 113 -0.34 8.76 -2.29
CA ILE A 113 0.54 9.87 -2.63
C ILE A 113 2.00 9.38 -2.63
N SER A 114 2.77 9.76 -3.64
CA SER A 114 4.20 9.44 -3.76
C SER A 114 4.40 7.93 -3.93
N TYR A 115 5.20 7.24 -3.13
CA TYR A 115 5.42 5.80 -3.25
C TYR A 115 4.12 4.98 -3.27
N PRO A 116 3.09 5.21 -2.44
CA PRO A 116 1.78 4.60 -2.57
C PRO A 116 1.07 4.81 -3.91
N GLY A 117 1.50 5.75 -4.72
CA GLY A 117 1.06 5.87 -6.11
C GLY A 117 1.72 4.83 -7.01
N PHE A 118 3.03 4.58 -6.85
CA PHE A 118 3.73 3.53 -7.59
C PHE A 118 3.17 2.14 -7.28
N THR A 119 2.78 1.88 -6.03
CA THR A 119 2.16 0.59 -5.65
C THR A 119 0.83 0.31 -6.37
N GLN A 120 0.24 1.32 -7.02
CA GLN A 120 -0.96 1.18 -7.85
C GLN A 120 -0.59 1.03 -9.34
N ILE A 121 0.33 1.87 -9.82
CA ILE A 121 0.73 1.91 -11.24
C ILE A 121 1.42 0.61 -11.64
N LEU A 122 2.33 0.11 -10.82
CA LEU A 122 3.14 -1.07 -11.13
C LEU A 122 2.32 -2.36 -11.35
N PRO A 123 1.33 -2.72 -10.50
CA PRO A 123 0.52 -3.91 -10.72
C PRO A 123 -0.62 -3.71 -11.74
N ALA A 124 -1.01 -2.49 -12.08
CA ALA A 124 -2.16 -2.23 -12.96
C ALA A 124 -2.08 -2.93 -14.34
N PRO A 125 -0.90 -2.96 -15.02
CA PRO A 125 -0.76 -3.66 -16.29
C PRO A 125 -1.00 -5.17 -16.24
N LEU A 126 -0.96 -5.81 -15.05
CA LEU A 126 -1.27 -7.22 -14.90
C LEU A 126 -2.77 -7.53 -15.04
N GLY A 127 -3.62 -6.52 -15.14
CA GLY A 127 -5.02 -6.67 -15.50
C GLY A 127 -5.86 -7.43 -14.47
N SER A 128 -5.70 -7.15 -13.18
CA SER A 128 -6.57 -7.73 -12.16
C SER A 128 -8.05 -7.46 -12.49
N PRO A 129 -8.93 -8.47 -12.53
CA PRO A 129 -10.34 -8.27 -12.84
C PRO A 129 -11.08 -7.43 -11.77
N TYR A 130 -10.50 -7.33 -10.60
CA TYR A 130 -11.07 -6.58 -9.48
C TYR A 130 -10.68 -5.10 -9.49
N LEU A 131 -9.50 -4.74 -10.02
CA LEU A 131 -9.03 -3.35 -10.05
C LEU A 131 -9.83 -2.55 -11.09
N LYS A 132 -10.58 -1.54 -10.66
CA LYS A 132 -11.44 -0.70 -11.51
C LYS A 132 -10.89 0.71 -11.71
N ALA A 133 -10.17 1.23 -10.72
CA ALA A 133 -9.63 2.59 -10.77
C ALA A 133 -8.35 2.70 -9.95
N ILE A 134 -7.46 3.58 -10.38
CA ILE A 134 -6.29 4.01 -9.62
C ILE A 134 -6.25 5.53 -9.54
N VAL A 135 -5.81 6.05 -8.39
CA VAL A 135 -5.63 7.50 -8.17
C VAL A 135 -4.22 7.73 -7.63
N PRO A 136 -3.21 7.66 -8.50
CA PRO A 136 -1.84 7.96 -8.12
C PRO A 136 -1.66 9.49 -8.01
N ILE A 137 -1.23 9.95 -6.83
CA ILE A 137 -1.06 11.37 -6.55
C ILE A 137 0.43 11.68 -6.39
N ALA A 138 0.88 12.75 -7.04
CA ALA A 138 2.28 13.20 -6.99
C ALA A 138 3.27 12.06 -7.35
N ASN A 139 2.97 11.38 -8.43
CA ASN A 139 3.82 10.35 -9.02
C ASN A 139 4.39 10.81 -10.34
N GLN A 140 5.49 10.17 -10.71
CA GLN A 140 6.09 10.28 -12.02
C GLN A 140 5.76 9.03 -12.83
N GLU A 141 5.77 9.20 -14.15
CA GLU A 141 5.50 8.10 -15.08
C GLU A 141 6.66 7.09 -15.11
N ASP A 142 7.87 7.57 -14.85
CA ASP A 142 9.10 6.80 -14.98
C ASP A 142 10.04 7.01 -13.78
N ASN A 143 10.32 5.92 -13.07
CA ASN A 143 11.30 5.93 -11.97
C ASN A 143 12.74 6.17 -12.42
N TYR A 144 13.09 5.76 -13.66
CA TYR A 144 14.42 5.97 -14.17
C TYR A 144 14.69 7.47 -14.36
N GLY A 145 13.74 8.19 -14.99
CA GLY A 145 13.80 9.63 -15.18
C GLY A 145 13.75 10.40 -13.85
N HIS A 146 13.04 9.88 -12.85
CA HIS A 146 13.01 10.49 -11.52
C HIS A 146 14.37 10.47 -10.81
N MET A 147 15.07 9.37 -10.93
CA MET A 147 16.37 9.20 -10.27
C MET A 147 17.53 9.76 -11.11
N ARG A 148 17.28 10.14 -12.36
CA ARG A 148 18.31 10.64 -13.28
C ARG A 148 17.82 11.86 -14.04
N TYR A 149 18.68 12.86 -14.13
CA TYR A 149 18.47 14.02 -15.00
C TYR A 149 19.46 13.95 -16.14
N ASN A 150 18.98 13.87 -17.38
CA ASN A 150 19.82 13.68 -18.57
C ASN A 150 20.81 12.51 -18.44
N GLY A 151 20.39 11.38 -17.86
CA GLY A 151 21.21 10.20 -17.65
C GLY A 151 22.12 10.24 -16.40
N VAL A 152 22.26 11.39 -15.76
CA VAL A 152 23.08 11.56 -14.54
C VAL A 152 22.26 11.27 -13.28
N LEU A 153 22.74 10.39 -12.41
CA LEU A 153 22.08 10.06 -11.17
C LEU A 153 21.92 11.29 -10.27
N GLN A 154 20.71 11.57 -9.84
CA GLN A 154 20.44 12.59 -8.83
C GLN A 154 20.77 12.03 -7.45
N LEU A 155 22.03 12.21 -7.04
CA LEU A 155 22.56 11.59 -5.83
C LEU A 155 21.74 11.93 -4.58
N GLN A 156 21.26 13.16 -4.45
CA GLN A 156 20.44 13.58 -3.31
C GLN A 156 19.15 12.76 -3.22
N ASN A 157 18.46 12.53 -4.36
CA ASN A 157 17.24 11.72 -4.38
C ASN A 157 17.52 10.27 -4.04
N ALA A 158 18.60 9.71 -4.60
CA ALA A 158 19.02 8.34 -4.31
C ALA A 158 19.39 8.17 -2.83
N MET A 159 20.16 9.09 -2.26
CA MET A 159 20.56 9.06 -0.86
C MET A 159 19.37 9.23 0.09
N ASN A 160 18.45 10.14 -0.20
CA ASN A 160 17.22 10.31 0.58
C ASN A 160 16.38 9.04 0.60
N PHE A 161 16.31 8.33 -0.53
CA PHE A 161 15.55 7.10 -0.65
C PHE A 161 16.19 5.95 0.11
N ILE A 162 17.51 5.79 0.02
CA ILE A 162 18.29 4.81 0.78
C ILE A 162 18.14 5.09 2.29
N TRP A 163 18.31 6.33 2.69
CA TRP A 163 18.21 6.74 4.09
C TRP A 163 16.81 6.55 4.68
N LEU A 164 15.75 6.84 3.90
CA LEU A 164 14.38 6.56 4.30
C LEU A 164 14.15 5.06 4.47
N GLY A 165 14.71 4.25 3.57
CA GLY A 165 14.67 2.79 3.62
C GLY A 165 15.35 2.24 4.88
N ASP A 166 16.51 2.76 5.20
CA ASP A 166 17.31 2.32 6.34
C ASP A 166 16.66 2.68 7.69
N ARG A 167 16.24 3.92 7.88
CA ARG A 167 15.62 4.38 9.14
C ARG A 167 14.32 3.70 9.52
N THR A 168 13.56 3.23 8.55
CA THR A 168 12.26 2.63 8.78
C THR A 168 12.28 1.11 8.61
N ASN A 169 13.43 0.54 8.29
CA ASN A 169 13.64 -0.91 8.26
C ASN A 169 14.03 -1.37 9.67
N GLN A 170 13.08 -1.87 10.44
CA GLN A 170 13.35 -2.40 11.80
C GLN A 170 14.30 -3.60 11.79
N ASN A 171 14.54 -4.21 10.62
CA ASN A 171 15.43 -5.33 10.42
C ASN A 171 16.81 -4.91 9.83
N ALA A 172 17.04 -3.62 9.60
CA ALA A 172 18.37 -3.15 9.25
C ALA A 172 19.30 -3.33 10.45
N PRO A 173 20.52 -3.88 10.27
CA PRO A 173 21.51 -3.92 11.33
C PRO A 173 21.71 -2.50 11.85
N ARG A 174 21.50 -2.28 13.16
CA ARG A 174 21.66 -0.97 13.80
C ARG A 174 23.10 -0.43 13.72
N ASP A 175 24.00 -1.24 13.23
CA ASP A 175 25.44 -0.97 13.19
C ASP A 175 25.88 -0.09 12.02
N LEU A 176 24.99 0.24 11.08
CA LEU A 176 25.27 1.15 9.97
C LEU A 176 24.94 2.62 10.24
N ILE A 177 24.51 2.97 11.46
CA ILE A 177 24.07 4.34 11.81
C ILE A 177 25.16 5.13 12.59
N HIS A 178 26.38 4.73 12.48
CA HIS A 178 27.52 5.49 13.03
C HIS A 178 28.34 6.16 11.91
N TRP A 179 27.76 7.22 11.34
CA TRP A 179 28.50 8.25 10.57
C TRP A 179 28.10 9.62 11.06
#